data_e8fb66b2f2ddca53589533d26ed22a76
#
_entry.id   e8fb66b2f2ddca53589533d26ed22a76
#
_cell.length_a   1.000
_cell.length_b   1.000
_cell.length_c   1.000
_cell.angle_alpha   90.00
_cell.angle_beta   90.00
_cell.angle_gamma   90.00
#
_symmetry.space_group_name_H-M   'P 1'
#
loop_
_entity.id
_entity.type
_entity.pdbx_description
1 polymer ?
#
loop_
_entity_poly.entity_id
_entity_poly.type
_entity_poly.pdbx_seq_one_letter_code
_entity_poly.pdbx_strand_id
1 'polypeptide(L)'
;ASDHDTPHPLPGNATLAEADVVFQRALAGETMSQADIDTYQDYLTIKVAEMDMRAGWVYQMHMCVIRDVRDTLFKSLGMDVGGDISEFYVNIAKPLCGFLNHFDDRLKLVLYSLEPCHQAALAAVARAFGKNVRLGSAWWLNDQPYGMSTQLEYIGNVDVYSCFAGMVSDSRKILSYASRFEMFRRTLSNV
;
A
#
# COMPACT_ATOMS: atom_id res chain seq x y z
N ALA A 1 -5.81 -12.11 6.59
CA ALA A 1 -5.41 -10.80 6.08
C ALA A 1 -6.18 -10.52 4.80
N SER A 2 -6.40 -9.26 4.51
CA SER A 2 -6.82 -8.77 3.20
C SER A 2 -5.70 -7.90 2.59
N ASP A 3 -5.79 -7.62 1.29
CA ASP A 3 -4.77 -6.90 0.56
C ASP A 3 -5.42 -5.97 -0.46
N HIS A 4 -5.03 -4.70 -0.43
CA HIS A 4 -5.67 -3.64 -1.20
C HIS A 4 -4.62 -2.72 -1.81
N ASP A 5 -4.81 -2.41 -3.08
CA ASP A 5 -4.00 -1.45 -3.83
C ASP A 5 -4.78 -0.13 -3.95
N THR A 6 -4.11 0.97 -3.67
CA THR A 6 -4.62 2.32 -3.89
C THR A 6 -3.51 3.20 -4.48
N PRO A 7 -3.79 4.00 -5.53
CA PRO A 7 -2.77 4.87 -6.12
C PRO A 7 -2.14 5.82 -5.10
N HIS A 8 -2.96 6.31 -4.18
CA HIS A 8 -2.56 7.20 -3.09
C HIS A 8 -3.45 6.93 -1.86
N PRO A 9 -2.96 7.20 -0.64
CA PRO A 9 -3.79 7.05 0.54
C PRO A 9 -4.89 8.10 0.58
N LEU A 10 -6.06 7.68 1.07
CA LEU A 10 -7.24 8.53 1.22
C LEU A 10 -7.50 8.83 2.69
N PRO A 11 -8.11 9.98 3.03
CA PRO A 11 -8.18 10.46 4.42
C PRO A 11 -9.18 9.70 5.31
N GLY A 12 -10.07 8.90 4.75
CA GLY A 12 -11.07 8.14 5.50
C GLY A 12 -12.22 8.99 6.06
N ASN A 13 -12.65 9.99 5.33
CA ASN A 13 -13.69 10.92 5.78
C ASN A 13 -14.95 10.97 4.91
N ALA A 14 -15.00 10.23 3.80
CA ALA A 14 -16.17 10.17 2.94
C ALA A 14 -17.35 9.45 3.65
N THR A 15 -18.54 10.00 3.47
CA THR A 15 -19.78 9.47 4.04
C THR A 15 -20.47 8.49 3.09
N LEU A 16 -21.36 7.64 3.64
CA LEU A 16 -22.23 6.78 2.83
C LEU A 16 -23.04 7.59 1.80
N ALA A 17 -23.56 8.75 2.19
CA ALA A 17 -24.39 9.55 1.31
C ALA A 17 -23.59 10.08 0.10
N GLU A 18 -22.37 10.53 0.31
CA GLU A 18 -21.48 10.96 -0.77
C GLU A 18 -21.09 9.81 -1.68
N ALA A 19 -20.72 8.67 -1.14
CA ALA A 19 -20.36 7.47 -1.90
C ALA A 19 -21.57 6.92 -2.70
N ASP A 20 -22.79 6.94 -2.14
CA ASP A 20 -23.99 6.48 -2.82
C ASP A 20 -24.34 7.40 -4.00
N VAL A 21 -24.22 8.71 -3.86
CA VAL A 21 -24.41 9.65 -4.99
C VAL A 21 -23.47 9.31 -6.15
N VAL A 22 -22.19 9.09 -5.87
CA VAL A 22 -21.22 8.69 -6.90
C VAL A 22 -21.59 7.36 -7.53
N PHE A 23 -21.95 6.39 -6.71
CA PHE A 23 -22.35 5.05 -7.17
C PHE A 23 -23.58 5.08 -8.08
N GLN A 24 -24.63 5.82 -7.72
CA GLN A 24 -25.83 5.95 -8.55
C GLN A 24 -25.55 6.62 -9.89
N ARG A 25 -24.71 7.66 -9.92
CA ARG A 25 -24.27 8.32 -11.15
C ARG A 25 -23.49 7.36 -12.05
N ALA A 26 -22.59 6.57 -11.47
CA ALA A 26 -21.84 5.56 -12.21
C ALA A 26 -22.75 4.47 -12.79
N LEU A 27 -23.76 4.01 -12.03
CA LEU A 27 -24.78 3.06 -12.54
C LEU A 27 -25.61 3.65 -13.68
N ALA A 28 -25.84 4.96 -13.68
CA ALA A 28 -26.52 5.67 -14.78
C ALA A 28 -25.63 5.83 -16.02
N GLY A 29 -24.38 5.42 -15.99
CA GLY A 29 -23.43 5.49 -17.10
C GLY A 29 -22.74 6.85 -17.24
N GLU A 30 -22.74 7.69 -16.19
CA GLU A 30 -22.02 8.95 -16.22
C GLU A 30 -20.51 8.72 -16.11
N THR A 31 -19.72 9.62 -16.71
CA THR A 31 -18.26 9.64 -16.54
C THR A 31 -17.93 10.25 -15.18
N MET A 32 -17.18 9.51 -14.37
CA MET A 32 -16.75 9.97 -13.05
C MET A 32 -15.46 10.78 -13.13
N SER A 33 -15.42 11.90 -12.38
CA SER A 33 -14.18 12.63 -12.15
C SER A 33 -13.25 11.86 -11.18
N GLN A 34 -11.97 12.22 -11.13
CA GLN A 34 -11.06 11.63 -10.14
C GLN A 34 -11.55 11.89 -8.70
N ALA A 35 -12.09 13.06 -8.42
CA ALA A 35 -12.65 13.36 -7.10
C ALA A 35 -13.86 12.49 -6.74
N ASP A 36 -14.72 12.14 -7.71
CA ASP A 36 -15.80 11.18 -7.50
C ASP A 36 -15.25 9.79 -7.17
N ILE A 37 -14.24 9.35 -7.94
CA ILE A 37 -13.55 8.05 -7.71
C ILE A 37 -12.94 8.01 -6.32
N ASP A 38 -12.19 9.05 -5.94
CA ASP A 38 -11.55 9.15 -4.63
C ASP A 38 -12.58 9.12 -3.49
N THR A 39 -13.70 9.83 -3.63
CA THR A 39 -14.78 9.81 -2.63
C THR A 39 -15.36 8.41 -2.44
N TYR A 40 -15.63 7.71 -3.52
CA TYR A 40 -16.16 6.35 -3.45
C TYR A 40 -15.14 5.37 -2.85
N GLN A 41 -13.89 5.43 -3.30
CA GLN A 41 -12.79 4.60 -2.79
C GLN A 41 -12.50 4.88 -1.31
N ASP A 42 -12.53 6.15 -0.88
CA ASP A 42 -12.32 6.52 0.52
C ASP A 42 -13.34 5.87 1.43
N TYR A 43 -14.62 5.93 1.07
CA TYR A 43 -15.67 5.26 1.82
C TYR A 43 -15.48 3.73 1.84
N LEU A 44 -15.21 3.10 0.69
CA LEU A 44 -15.01 1.65 0.63
C LEU A 44 -13.80 1.20 1.43
N THR A 45 -12.69 1.95 1.37
CA THR A 45 -11.47 1.66 2.13
C THR A 45 -11.75 1.59 3.62
N ILE A 46 -12.50 2.55 4.16
CA ILE A 46 -12.95 2.51 5.57
C ILE A 46 -13.82 1.28 5.86
N LYS A 47 -14.78 0.98 4.99
CA LYS A 47 -15.71 -0.15 5.23
C LYS A 47 -15.01 -1.51 5.19
N VAL A 48 -14.07 -1.70 4.28
CA VAL A 48 -13.28 -2.94 4.23
C VAL A 48 -12.37 -3.04 5.45
N ALA A 49 -11.70 -1.96 5.84
CA ALA A 49 -10.86 -1.93 7.03
C ALA A 49 -11.68 -2.17 8.33
N GLU A 50 -12.93 -1.68 8.43
CA GLU A 50 -13.85 -2.01 9.51
C GLU A 50 -14.20 -3.51 9.55
N MET A 51 -14.36 -4.16 8.38
CA MET A 51 -14.60 -5.60 8.32
C MET A 51 -13.39 -6.40 8.80
N ASP A 52 -12.20 -6.02 8.37
CA ASP A 52 -10.94 -6.65 8.81
C ASP A 52 -10.73 -6.48 10.33
N MET A 53 -10.96 -5.27 10.82
CA MET A 53 -10.89 -4.99 12.27
C MET A 53 -11.83 -5.92 13.07
N ARG A 54 -13.09 -6.06 12.62
CA ARG A 54 -14.07 -6.95 13.28
C ARG A 54 -13.69 -8.42 13.19
N ALA A 55 -13.08 -8.82 12.06
CA ALA A 55 -12.61 -10.19 11.84
C ALA A 55 -11.27 -10.50 12.54
N GLY A 56 -10.59 -9.48 13.10
CA GLY A 56 -9.25 -9.61 13.66
C GLY A 56 -8.17 -9.84 12.60
N TRP A 57 -8.46 -9.50 11.35
CA TRP A 57 -7.54 -9.64 10.23
C TRP A 57 -6.55 -8.49 10.18
N VAL A 58 -5.51 -8.67 9.37
CA VAL A 58 -4.54 -7.63 9.03
C VAL A 58 -4.94 -7.02 7.69
N TYR A 59 -5.13 -5.71 7.68
CA TYR A 59 -5.33 -4.93 6.46
C TYR A 59 -3.96 -4.61 5.84
N GLN A 60 -3.70 -4.98 4.61
CA GLN A 60 -2.49 -4.64 3.88
C GLN A 60 -2.80 -3.57 2.85
N MET A 61 -2.08 -2.45 2.91
CA MET A 61 -2.28 -1.30 2.01
C MET A 61 -1.06 -1.12 1.13
N HIS A 62 -1.24 -1.32 -0.17
CA HIS A 62 -0.24 -1.06 -1.21
C HIS A 62 -0.53 0.28 -1.89
N MET A 63 0.51 1.10 -2.09
CA MET A 63 0.38 2.48 -2.55
C MET A 63 1.44 2.85 -3.59
N CYS A 64 1.18 3.95 -4.31
CA CYS A 64 2.13 4.59 -5.22
C CYS A 64 2.43 3.76 -6.48
N VAL A 65 1.41 3.13 -7.05
CA VAL A 65 1.51 2.45 -8.34
C VAL A 65 0.69 3.20 -9.38
N ILE A 66 1.30 3.46 -10.56
CA ILE A 66 0.58 3.85 -11.77
C ILE A 66 0.58 2.64 -12.70
N ARG A 67 -0.61 2.16 -13.03
CA ARG A 67 -0.78 0.96 -13.84
C ARG A 67 -0.77 1.27 -15.32
N ASP A 68 -0.23 0.32 -16.10
CA ASP A 68 -0.38 0.22 -17.56
C ASP A 68 -0.01 1.49 -18.33
N VAL A 69 1.04 2.22 -17.93
CA VAL A 69 1.41 3.54 -18.48
C VAL A 69 1.82 3.50 -19.96
N ARG A 70 2.10 2.32 -20.51
CA ARG A 70 2.49 2.17 -21.92
C ARG A 70 1.29 1.77 -22.77
N ASP A 71 0.61 2.74 -23.36
CA ASP A 71 -0.60 2.56 -24.18
C ASP A 71 -0.50 1.45 -25.24
N THR A 72 0.61 1.38 -25.96
CA THR A 72 0.79 0.37 -27.02
C THR A 72 0.86 -1.04 -26.46
N LEU A 73 1.44 -1.19 -25.27
CA LEU A 73 1.53 -2.48 -24.58
C LEU A 73 0.16 -2.89 -24.08
N PHE A 74 -0.54 -1.98 -23.39
CA PHE A 74 -1.90 -2.20 -22.90
C PHE A 74 -2.89 -2.56 -24.01
N LYS A 75 -2.84 -1.82 -25.13
CA LYS A 75 -3.71 -2.09 -26.30
C LYS A 75 -3.46 -3.44 -26.97
N SER A 76 -2.21 -3.93 -26.93
CA SER A 76 -1.84 -5.19 -27.60
C SER A 76 -1.98 -6.43 -26.72
N LEU A 77 -1.74 -6.32 -25.41
CA LEU A 77 -1.63 -7.45 -24.48
C LEU A 77 -2.57 -7.37 -23.27
N GLY A 78 -3.20 -6.22 -23.03
CA GLY A 78 -4.06 -5.99 -21.86
C GLY A 78 -3.29 -5.53 -20.63
N MET A 79 -3.94 -5.66 -19.48
CA MET A 79 -3.41 -5.26 -18.18
C MET A 79 -2.38 -6.28 -17.62
N ASP A 80 -1.60 -5.87 -16.61
CA ASP A 80 -0.66 -6.73 -15.87
C ASP A 80 0.48 -7.33 -16.71
N VAL A 81 0.90 -6.66 -17.76
CA VAL A 81 1.94 -7.13 -18.69
C VAL A 81 3.30 -6.43 -18.52
N GLY A 82 3.50 -5.73 -17.39
CA GLY A 82 4.78 -5.08 -17.05
C GLY A 82 4.88 -3.63 -17.48
N GLY A 83 3.74 -2.96 -17.66
CA GLY A 83 3.67 -1.53 -18.02
C GLY A 83 3.54 -0.58 -16.83
N ASP A 84 3.78 -1.04 -15.60
CA ASP A 84 3.53 -0.30 -14.37
C ASP A 84 4.78 0.44 -13.88
N ILE A 85 4.58 1.59 -13.24
CA ILE A 85 5.65 2.40 -12.64
C ILE A 85 5.27 2.86 -11.23
N SER A 86 6.25 3.41 -10.49
CA SER A 86 5.98 4.07 -9.21
C SER A 86 5.52 5.52 -9.41
N GLU A 87 4.70 6.01 -8.48
CA GLU A 87 4.23 7.40 -8.43
C GLU A 87 4.96 8.19 -7.34
N PHE A 88 5.73 9.17 -7.77
CA PHE A 88 6.50 10.02 -6.86
C PHE A 88 5.65 11.12 -6.19
N TYR A 89 4.74 11.75 -6.93
CA TYR A 89 4.01 12.93 -6.47
C TYR A 89 2.75 12.57 -5.65
N VAL A 90 2.92 11.74 -4.65
CA VAL A 90 1.83 11.36 -3.73
C VAL A 90 2.00 12.04 -2.38
N ASN A 91 0.96 12.73 -1.89
CA ASN A 91 0.91 13.16 -0.51
C ASN A 91 0.62 11.95 0.38
N ILE A 92 1.67 11.27 0.82
CA ILE A 92 1.51 10.00 1.53
C ILE A 92 1.16 10.18 3.01
N ALA A 93 1.70 11.20 3.68
CA ALA A 93 1.62 11.30 5.13
C ALA A 93 0.25 11.78 5.63
N LYS A 94 -0.21 12.94 5.17
CA LYS A 94 -1.41 13.58 5.72
C LYS A 94 -2.70 12.78 5.54
N PRO A 95 -3.03 12.28 4.34
CA PRO A 95 -4.23 11.45 4.18
C PRO A 95 -4.13 10.15 4.97
N LEU A 96 -2.97 9.50 4.95
CA LEU A 96 -2.74 8.28 5.71
C LEU A 96 -2.96 8.49 7.22
N CYS A 97 -2.51 9.61 7.78
CA CYS A 97 -2.79 9.95 9.18
C CYS A 97 -4.29 10.12 9.46
N GLY A 98 -5.07 10.65 8.51
CA GLY A 98 -6.52 10.71 8.61
C GLY A 98 -7.14 9.32 8.75
N PHE A 99 -6.81 8.43 7.82
CA PHE A 99 -7.23 7.02 7.85
C PHE A 99 -6.81 6.33 9.16
N LEU A 100 -5.56 6.47 9.58
CA LEU A 100 -5.04 5.84 10.78
C LEU A 100 -5.73 6.33 12.05
N ASN A 101 -6.00 7.62 12.17
CA ASN A 101 -6.72 8.19 13.32
C ASN A 101 -8.17 7.71 13.41
N HIS A 102 -8.81 7.35 12.29
CA HIS A 102 -10.14 6.76 12.30
C HIS A 102 -10.17 5.43 13.07
N PHE A 103 -9.12 4.62 12.94
CA PHE A 103 -9.03 3.30 13.58
C PHE A 103 -8.23 3.30 14.87
N ASP A 104 -7.25 4.19 14.99
CA ASP A 104 -6.29 4.24 16.08
C ASP A 104 -5.75 2.82 16.41
N ASP A 105 -5.57 2.44 17.63
CA ASP A 105 -5.05 1.13 18.05
C ASP A 105 -5.92 -0.10 17.70
N ARG A 106 -7.00 0.05 16.97
CA ARG A 106 -7.97 -1.02 16.72
C ARG A 106 -7.70 -1.88 15.48
N LEU A 107 -7.08 -1.30 14.45
CA LEU A 107 -6.80 -1.98 13.18
C LEU A 107 -5.33 -2.43 13.12
N LYS A 108 -5.10 -3.68 12.74
CA LYS A 108 -3.75 -4.15 12.37
C LYS A 108 -3.50 -3.82 10.91
N LEU A 109 -2.49 -3.01 10.65
CA LEU A 109 -2.19 -2.48 9.33
C LEU A 109 -0.75 -2.75 8.92
N VAL A 110 -0.55 -3.17 7.67
CA VAL A 110 0.76 -3.24 7.03
C VAL A 110 0.77 -2.31 5.82
N LEU A 111 1.77 -1.44 5.76
CA LEU A 111 1.94 -0.42 4.72
C LEU A 111 3.03 -0.84 3.75
N TYR A 112 2.75 -0.67 2.46
CA TYR A 112 3.70 -0.87 1.38
C TYR A 112 3.67 0.34 0.44
N SER A 113 4.83 0.79 -0.01
CA SER A 113 4.94 1.79 -1.07
C SER A 113 5.85 1.30 -2.18
N LEU A 114 5.39 1.41 -3.43
CA LEU A 114 6.24 1.12 -4.57
C LEU A 114 7.28 2.21 -4.79
N GLU A 115 7.00 3.45 -4.39
CA GLU A 115 7.94 4.57 -4.52
C GLU A 115 8.94 4.61 -3.35
N PRO A 116 10.25 4.43 -3.63
CA PRO A 116 11.27 4.36 -2.58
C PRO A 116 11.38 5.61 -1.71
N CYS A 117 11.15 6.80 -2.28
CA CYS A 117 11.29 8.07 -1.54
C CYS A 117 10.31 8.20 -0.37
N HIS A 118 9.22 7.43 -0.36
CA HIS A 118 8.22 7.44 0.71
C HIS A 118 8.54 6.50 1.88
N GLN A 119 9.52 5.62 1.74
CA GLN A 119 9.84 4.62 2.78
C GLN A 119 10.20 5.26 4.13
N ALA A 120 11.00 6.33 4.13
CA ALA A 120 11.36 7.04 5.35
C ALA A 120 10.13 7.67 6.04
N ALA A 121 9.23 8.29 5.26
CA ALA A 121 8.01 8.89 5.79
C ALA A 121 7.07 7.81 6.38
N LEU A 122 6.92 6.69 5.71
CA LEU A 122 6.11 5.56 6.19
C LEU A 122 6.69 4.92 7.46
N ALA A 123 8.01 4.80 7.56
CA ALA A 123 8.66 4.32 8.79
C ALA A 123 8.34 5.24 9.97
N ALA A 124 8.39 6.56 9.78
CA ALA A 124 8.03 7.54 10.81
C ALA A 124 6.54 7.49 11.17
N VAL A 125 5.65 7.30 10.19
CA VAL A 125 4.20 7.11 10.42
C VAL A 125 3.96 5.83 11.22
N ALA A 126 4.53 4.72 10.81
CA ALA A 126 4.37 3.44 11.51
C ALA A 126 4.81 3.54 12.98
N ARG A 127 5.97 4.18 13.23
CA ARG A 127 6.44 4.44 14.59
C ARG A 127 5.45 5.31 15.39
N ALA A 128 4.90 6.36 14.77
CA ALA A 128 4.00 7.31 15.45
C ALA A 128 2.68 6.65 15.89
N PHE A 129 2.16 5.71 15.09
CA PHE A 129 0.91 4.99 15.38
C PHE A 129 1.12 3.66 16.13
N GLY A 130 2.36 3.27 16.38
CA GLY A 130 2.70 2.21 17.32
C GLY A 130 2.47 0.78 16.81
N LYS A 131 2.25 -0.13 17.74
CA LYS A 131 2.35 -1.58 17.54
C LYS A 131 1.46 -2.19 16.45
N ASN A 132 0.36 -1.56 16.12
CA ASN A 132 -0.60 -2.09 15.16
C ASN A 132 -0.33 -1.65 13.72
N VAL A 133 0.57 -0.68 13.51
CA VAL A 133 0.98 -0.21 12.18
C VAL A 133 2.40 -0.66 11.89
N ARG A 134 2.60 -1.37 10.79
CA ARG A 134 3.88 -1.96 10.41
C ARG A 134 4.24 -1.59 8.98
N LEU A 135 5.54 -1.54 8.69
CA LEU A 135 5.99 -1.58 7.31
C LEU A 135 6.10 -3.03 6.83
N GLY A 136 5.64 -3.29 5.62
CA GLY A 136 5.87 -4.53 4.91
C GLY A 136 7.21 -4.57 4.20
N SER A 137 7.40 -5.55 3.31
CA SER A 137 8.61 -5.68 2.49
C SER A 137 8.81 -4.47 1.57
N ALA A 138 10.02 -4.34 1.00
CA ALA A 138 10.33 -3.27 0.06
C ALA A 138 9.41 -3.28 -1.18
N TRP A 139 8.93 -4.45 -1.52
CA TRP A 139 7.90 -4.75 -2.48
C TRP A 139 8.26 -4.48 -3.95
N TRP A 140 7.94 -5.43 -4.79
CA TRP A 140 7.95 -5.43 -6.25
C TRP A 140 9.24 -4.85 -6.87
N LEU A 141 9.22 -3.61 -7.42
CA LEU A 141 10.38 -2.98 -8.07
C LEU A 141 11.55 -2.75 -7.11
N ASN A 142 11.28 -2.73 -5.81
CA ASN A 142 12.26 -2.55 -4.74
C ASN A 142 12.75 -3.88 -4.13
N ASP A 143 12.22 -5.03 -4.55
CA ASP A 143 12.60 -6.35 -4.05
C ASP A 143 13.93 -6.83 -4.63
N GLN A 144 14.97 -6.05 -4.39
CA GLN A 144 16.35 -6.29 -4.77
C GLN A 144 17.28 -5.85 -3.62
N PRO A 145 18.54 -6.29 -3.57
CA PRO A 145 19.42 -6.02 -2.42
C PRO A 145 19.49 -4.55 -2.01
N TYR A 146 19.61 -3.64 -2.97
CA TYR A 146 19.68 -2.20 -2.70
C TYR A 146 18.38 -1.65 -2.11
N GLY A 147 17.23 -1.96 -2.70
CA GLY A 147 15.92 -1.49 -2.22
C GLY A 147 15.60 -2.04 -0.83
N MET A 148 15.86 -3.33 -0.61
CA MET A 148 15.68 -3.98 0.70
C MET A 148 16.59 -3.39 1.76
N SER A 149 17.89 -3.18 1.47
CA SER A 149 18.87 -2.60 2.39
C SER A 149 18.45 -1.18 2.78
N THR A 150 18.13 -0.34 1.79
CA THR A 150 17.71 1.05 2.03
C THR A 150 16.46 1.12 2.90
N GLN A 151 15.46 0.26 2.67
CA GLN A 151 14.26 0.22 3.50
C GLN A 151 14.58 -0.21 4.93
N LEU A 152 15.37 -1.27 5.10
CA LEU A 152 15.75 -1.77 6.42
C LEU A 152 16.55 -0.71 7.20
N GLU A 153 17.45 0.03 6.53
CA GLU A 153 18.17 1.15 7.16
C GLU A 153 17.21 2.22 7.68
N TYR A 154 16.18 2.61 6.90
CA TYR A 154 15.16 3.54 7.39
C TYR A 154 14.39 3.01 8.58
N ILE A 155 14.01 1.74 8.57
CA ILE A 155 13.31 1.11 9.70
C ILE A 155 14.21 1.13 10.95
N GLY A 156 15.46 0.70 10.82
CA GLY A 156 16.42 0.66 11.93
C GLY A 156 16.77 2.03 12.50
N ASN A 157 16.69 3.10 11.68
CA ASN A 157 16.96 4.47 12.12
C ASN A 157 15.79 5.11 12.89
N VAL A 158 14.55 4.68 12.64
CA VAL A 158 13.35 5.31 13.25
C VAL A 158 12.74 4.45 14.34
N ASP A 159 12.89 3.13 14.26
CA ASP A 159 12.28 2.16 15.18
C ASP A 159 13.16 0.91 15.29
N VAL A 160 12.62 -0.18 15.79
CA VAL A 160 13.29 -1.47 15.89
C VAL A 160 12.79 -2.45 14.83
N TYR A 161 13.66 -3.33 14.35
CA TYR A 161 13.29 -4.31 13.32
C TYR A 161 12.14 -5.24 13.73
N SER A 162 11.86 -5.41 15.00
CA SER A 162 10.67 -6.14 15.45
C SER A 162 9.34 -5.46 15.07
N CYS A 163 9.39 -4.20 14.67
CA CYS A 163 8.24 -3.46 14.13
C CYS A 163 8.06 -3.63 12.60
N PHE A 164 8.98 -4.32 11.94
CA PHE A 164 8.86 -4.71 10.54
C PHE A 164 7.90 -5.91 10.39
N ALA A 165 7.00 -5.88 9.41
CA ALA A 165 6.04 -6.96 9.20
C ALA A 165 6.67 -8.22 8.57
N GLY A 166 7.90 -8.10 8.07
CA GLY A 166 8.62 -9.21 7.47
C GLY A 166 8.60 -9.19 5.94
N MET A 167 9.31 -10.13 5.35
CA MET A 167 9.38 -10.32 3.91
C MET A 167 8.18 -11.11 3.41
N VAL A 168 7.53 -10.59 2.39
CA VAL A 168 6.63 -11.34 1.50
C VAL A 168 7.20 -11.29 0.09
N SER A 169 7.17 -12.41 -0.63
CA SER A 169 7.78 -12.44 -1.97
C SER A 169 6.88 -11.88 -3.06
N ASP A 170 5.59 -11.88 -2.84
CA ASP A 170 4.55 -11.56 -3.85
C ASP A 170 4.84 -12.19 -5.22
N SER A 171 5.41 -13.38 -5.21
CA SER A 171 5.87 -14.03 -6.43
C SER A 171 4.80 -14.92 -7.04
N ARG A 172 4.55 -14.72 -8.33
CA ARG A 172 3.67 -15.58 -9.14
C ARG A 172 4.35 -16.87 -9.62
N LYS A 173 5.66 -17.07 -9.28
CA LYS A 173 6.46 -18.23 -9.73
C LYS A 173 7.10 -18.96 -8.56
N ILE A 174 6.78 -20.24 -8.40
CA ILE A 174 7.31 -21.12 -7.33
C ILE A 174 8.84 -21.09 -7.27
N LEU A 175 9.53 -21.07 -8.42
CA LEU A 175 11.00 -21.07 -8.50
C LEU A 175 11.64 -19.83 -7.88
N SER A 176 10.92 -18.74 -7.75
CA SER A 176 11.46 -17.50 -7.18
C SER A 176 11.28 -17.38 -5.66
N TYR A 177 10.49 -18.23 -5.02
CA TYR A 177 10.27 -18.12 -3.57
C TYR A 177 11.57 -18.30 -2.80
N ALA A 178 12.27 -19.41 -3.01
CA ALA A 178 13.50 -19.71 -2.27
C ALA A 178 14.58 -18.63 -2.49
N SER A 179 14.78 -18.20 -3.74
CA SER A 179 15.81 -17.21 -4.09
C SER A 179 15.52 -15.83 -3.50
N ARG A 180 14.26 -15.37 -3.51
CA ARG A 180 13.86 -14.09 -2.92
C ARG A 180 14.03 -14.07 -1.41
N PHE A 181 13.61 -15.11 -0.71
CA PHE A 181 13.80 -15.21 0.73
C PHE A 181 15.27 -15.37 1.12
N GLU A 182 16.07 -16.06 0.32
CA GLU A 182 17.52 -16.16 0.53
C GLU A 182 18.19 -14.78 0.36
N MET A 183 17.84 -14.06 -0.69
CA MET A 183 18.32 -12.70 -0.93
C MET A 183 17.96 -11.77 0.23
N PHE A 184 16.71 -11.82 0.72
CA PHE A 184 16.28 -11.03 1.87
C PHE A 184 17.09 -11.36 3.13
N ARG A 185 17.26 -12.65 3.47
CA ARG A 185 18.05 -13.05 4.65
C ARG A 185 19.49 -12.55 4.59
N ARG A 186 20.12 -12.61 3.41
CA ARG A 186 21.48 -12.08 3.21
C ARG A 186 21.51 -10.56 3.37
N THR A 187 20.55 -9.85 2.81
CA THR A 187 20.45 -8.40 2.96
C THR A 187 20.28 -8.02 4.42
N LEU A 188 19.32 -8.64 5.12
CA LEU A 188 19.06 -8.39 6.53
C LEU A 188 20.26 -8.68 7.42
N SER A 189 21.10 -9.64 7.06
CA SER A 189 22.32 -9.98 7.83
C SER A 189 23.43 -8.94 7.69
N ASN A 190 23.34 -8.04 6.73
CA ASN A 190 24.32 -7.02 6.41
C ASN A 190 23.91 -5.60 6.85
N VAL A 191 22.71 -5.43 7.34
CA VAL A 191 22.14 -4.20 7.92
C VAL A 191 22.16 -4.28 9.44
#